data_929d9033792b1a83a748f5390c348b4a
#
_entry.id   929d9033792b1a83a748f5390c348b4a
#
_cell.length_a   1.000
_cell.length_b   1.000
_cell.length_c   1.000
_cell.angle_alpha   90.00
_cell.angle_beta   90.00
_cell.angle_gamma   90.00
#
_symmetry.space_group_name_H-M   'P 1'
#
loop_
_entity.id
_entity.type
_entity.pdbx_description
1 polymer ?
#
loop_
_entity_poly.entity_id
_entity_poly.type
_entity_poly.pdbx_seq_one_letter_code
_entity_poly.pdbx_strand_id
1 'polypeptide(L)'
;SRASLVEAISRIGSVWCVWSHLVQKRYYFRLQTSRPGPMAKSDSFFIRASCDIGNNNATEWNQTNIDLGAYVDALGKSVLRIHNIAVSITDADGASPDLLADKDGAAQFQISTQSQTGLVLATNKGLVASGMVNAEETSGADGVAGNVSESYDNLPQLWTNGYLVAVETMYLSGQASTGFKEAVTVSVVMECTVESMTKDAAMALALSQQ
;
A
#
# COMPACT_ATOMS: atom_id res chain seq x y z
N SER A 1 78.90 -19.41 15.69
CA SER A 1 78.68 -20.85 15.50
C SER A 1 77.25 -20.98 14.86
N ARG A 2 77.17 -21.81 13.83
CA ARG A 2 75.92 -21.94 12.99
C ARG A 2 74.76 -22.54 13.76
N ALA A 3 74.90 -23.10 14.90
CA ALA A 3 73.86 -23.75 15.70
C ALA A 3 72.93 -22.75 16.43
N SER A 4 73.41 -21.59 16.83
CA SER A 4 72.68 -20.58 17.60
C SER A 4 71.66 -19.78 16.71
N LEU A 5 71.90 -19.75 15.40
CA LEU A 5 71.03 -19.00 14.48
C LEU A 5 69.77 -19.78 14.07
N VAL A 6 69.88 -21.11 14.00
CA VAL A 6 68.73 -21.99 13.63
C VAL A 6 67.71 -22.07 14.75
N GLU A 7 68.16 -22.01 16.01
CA GLU A 7 67.26 -22.07 17.18
C GLU A 7 66.52 -20.76 17.40
N ALA A 8 67.10 -19.62 17.03
CA ALA A 8 66.45 -18.31 17.07
C ALA A 8 65.36 -18.17 16.03
N ILE A 9 65.56 -18.73 14.83
CA ILE A 9 64.56 -18.68 13.73
C ILE A 9 63.35 -19.59 14.03
N SER A 10 63.60 -20.75 14.72
CA SER A 10 62.48 -21.64 15.11
C SER A 10 61.58 -21.01 16.17
N ARG A 11 62.10 -20.20 17.07
CA ARG A 11 61.30 -19.52 18.10
C ARG A 11 60.46 -18.33 17.54
N ILE A 12 60.95 -17.65 16.51
CA ILE A 12 60.24 -16.55 15.87
C ILE A 12 59.05 -17.07 15.01
N GLY A 13 59.21 -18.22 14.35
CA GLY A 13 58.15 -18.83 13.55
C GLY A 13 56.92 -19.27 14.38
N SER A 14 57.15 -19.75 15.62
CA SER A 14 56.07 -20.19 16.50
C SER A 14 55.24 -19.04 17.08
N VAL A 15 55.85 -17.87 17.31
CA VAL A 15 55.12 -16.68 17.80
C VAL A 15 54.24 -16.06 16.71
N TRP A 16 54.68 -16.06 15.48
CA TRP A 16 53.90 -15.55 14.36
C TRP A 16 52.69 -16.42 14.04
N CYS A 17 52.80 -17.73 14.18
CA CYS A 17 51.68 -18.66 13.91
C CYS A 17 50.57 -18.53 14.96
N VAL A 18 50.89 -18.27 16.22
CA VAL A 18 49.89 -18.05 17.30
C VAL A 18 49.19 -16.71 17.16
N TRP A 19 49.90 -15.66 16.71
CA TRP A 19 49.27 -14.34 16.50
C TRP A 19 48.34 -14.30 15.30
N SER A 20 48.67 -15.00 14.21
CA SER A 20 47.78 -15.06 13.05
C SER A 20 46.46 -15.78 13.35
N HIS A 21 46.49 -16.83 14.18
CA HIS A 21 45.29 -17.56 14.61
C HIS A 21 44.39 -16.75 15.56
N LEU A 22 44.95 -15.93 16.42
CA LEU A 22 44.20 -15.08 17.35
C LEU A 22 43.55 -13.89 16.64
N VAL A 23 44.22 -13.30 15.65
CA VAL A 23 43.69 -12.20 14.85
C VAL A 23 42.58 -12.72 13.92
N GLN A 24 42.77 -13.90 13.30
CA GLN A 24 41.76 -14.48 12.42
C GLN A 24 40.50 -14.91 13.17
N LYS A 25 40.62 -15.46 14.40
CA LYS A 25 39.44 -15.77 15.23
C LYS A 25 38.65 -14.51 15.66
N ARG A 26 39.31 -13.38 15.91
CA ARG A 26 38.63 -12.12 16.26
C ARG A 26 37.91 -11.50 15.06
N TYR A 27 38.46 -11.64 13.85
CA TYR A 27 37.79 -11.17 12.63
C TYR A 27 36.57 -12.03 12.26
N TYR A 28 36.67 -13.36 12.40
CA TYR A 28 35.54 -14.25 12.12
C TYR A 28 34.39 -14.09 13.11
N PHE A 29 34.68 -13.80 14.38
CA PHE A 29 33.64 -13.60 15.39
C PHE A 29 32.90 -12.27 15.24
N ARG A 30 33.49 -11.27 14.59
CA ARG A 30 32.89 -9.94 14.37
C ARG A 30 32.02 -9.87 13.10
N LEU A 31 32.21 -10.80 12.19
CA LEU A 31 31.39 -10.88 10.94
C LEU A 31 30.12 -11.73 11.10
N GLN A 32 29.97 -12.43 12.22
CA GLN A 32 28.80 -13.31 12.45
C GLN A 32 27.66 -12.65 13.26
N THR A 33 27.82 -11.40 13.70
CA THR A 33 26.83 -10.77 14.60
C THR A 33 25.89 -9.76 13.97
N SER A 34 25.77 -9.70 12.66
CA SER A 34 24.78 -8.80 12.03
C SER A 34 24.22 -9.31 10.72
N ARG A 35 23.72 -10.54 10.70
CA ARG A 35 22.61 -10.81 9.78
C ARG A 35 21.32 -10.51 10.56
N PRO A 36 20.60 -9.45 10.25
CA PRO A 36 19.21 -9.39 10.68
C PRO A 36 18.58 -10.68 10.16
N GLY A 37 18.05 -11.50 11.06
CA GLY A 37 17.26 -12.66 10.67
C GLY A 37 16.19 -12.19 9.66
N PRO A 38 15.73 -13.05 8.75
CA PRO A 38 14.63 -12.67 7.87
C PRO A 38 13.50 -12.19 8.78
N MET A 39 13.10 -10.93 8.61
CA MET A 39 11.90 -10.42 9.26
C MET A 39 10.76 -11.35 8.85
N ALA A 40 10.08 -11.94 9.83
CA ALA A 40 8.91 -12.73 9.56
C ALA A 40 7.90 -11.80 8.82
N LYS A 41 7.73 -12.02 7.52
CA LYS A 41 6.61 -11.41 6.79
C LYS A 41 5.34 -12.02 7.38
N SER A 42 4.39 -11.19 7.78
CA SER A 42 3.05 -11.70 8.05
C SER A 42 2.46 -12.27 6.76
N ASP A 43 1.63 -13.30 6.90
CA ASP A 43 0.84 -13.78 5.76
C ASP A 43 -0.07 -12.65 5.27
N SER A 44 -0.36 -12.63 3.97
CA SER A 44 -1.27 -11.64 3.41
C SER A 44 -2.71 -11.90 3.88
N PHE A 45 -3.45 -10.84 4.11
CA PHE A 45 -4.86 -10.87 4.45
C PHE A 45 -5.61 -9.80 3.66
N PHE A 46 -6.95 -9.82 3.73
CA PHE A 46 -7.77 -8.94 2.91
C PHE A 46 -8.64 -8.03 3.77
N ILE A 47 -8.55 -6.72 3.49
CA ILE A 47 -9.45 -5.70 4.03
C ILE A 47 -10.46 -5.34 2.95
N ARG A 48 -11.73 -5.25 3.33
CA ARG A 48 -12.83 -4.93 2.41
C ARG A 48 -13.57 -3.69 2.88
N ALA A 49 -13.93 -2.84 1.94
CA ALA A 49 -14.74 -1.66 2.21
C ALA A 49 -15.64 -1.37 1.00
N SER A 50 -16.76 -0.71 1.24
CA SER A 50 -17.64 -0.19 0.20
C SER A 50 -18.11 1.20 0.57
N CYS A 51 -18.40 2.01 -0.45
CA CYS A 51 -18.93 3.36 -0.32
C CYS A 51 -19.96 3.60 -1.42
N ASP A 52 -21.15 4.03 -1.03
CA ASP A 52 -22.14 4.58 -1.96
C ASP A 52 -21.66 5.96 -2.38
N ILE A 53 -21.41 6.15 -3.67
CA ILE A 53 -20.91 7.40 -4.26
C ILE A 53 -21.99 8.21 -4.98
N GLY A 54 -23.27 7.85 -4.76
CA GLY A 54 -24.42 8.59 -5.28
C GLY A 54 -24.80 8.23 -6.71
N ASN A 55 -25.81 8.93 -7.24
CA ASN A 55 -26.33 8.66 -8.57
C ASN A 55 -26.70 9.91 -9.37
N ASN A 56 -27.54 10.76 -8.83
CA ASN A 56 -28.19 11.84 -9.58
C ASN A 56 -27.67 13.24 -9.24
N ASN A 57 -26.72 13.32 -8.34
CA ASN A 57 -26.21 14.60 -7.89
C ASN A 57 -24.70 14.63 -8.02
N ALA A 58 -24.22 15.12 -9.14
CA ALA A 58 -22.78 15.22 -9.43
C ALA A 58 -21.96 16.02 -8.39
N THR A 59 -22.64 16.67 -7.45
CA THR A 59 -22.01 17.41 -6.35
C THR A 59 -21.93 16.64 -5.05
N GLU A 60 -22.55 15.45 -4.97
CA GLU A 60 -22.45 14.62 -3.78
C GLU A 60 -21.10 13.92 -3.73
N TRP A 61 -20.36 14.29 -2.69
CA TRP A 61 -19.15 13.61 -2.28
C TRP A 61 -19.45 12.72 -1.09
N ASN A 62 -19.24 11.43 -1.27
CA ASN A 62 -19.46 10.46 -0.20
C ASN A 62 -18.14 9.80 0.22
N GLN A 63 -18.06 9.48 1.50
CA GLN A 63 -16.86 8.93 2.11
C GLN A 63 -17.21 7.94 3.21
N THR A 64 -16.51 6.81 3.24
CA THR A 64 -16.58 5.77 4.28
C THR A 64 -15.22 5.56 4.91
N ASN A 65 -15.18 5.40 6.22
CA ASN A 65 -13.95 5.15 6.96
C ASN A 65 -13.54 3.66 6.87
N ILE A 66 -12.25 3.42 6.74
CA ILE A 66 -11.63 2.11 6.84
C ILE A 66 -10.77 2.11 8.10
N ASP A 67 -11.21 1.38 9.13
CA ASP A 67 -10.49 1.26 10.39
C ASP A 67 -9.32 0.27 10.25
N LEU A 68 -8.12 0.75 10.50
CA LEU A 68 -6.87 -0.01 10.48
C LEU A 68 -6.25 -0.18 11.87
N GLY A 69 -6.89 0.28 12.93
CA GLY A 69 -6.35 0.29 14.29
C GLY A 69 -5.98 -1.09 14.83
N ALA A 70 -6.54 -2.18 14.26
CA ALA A 70 -6.13 -3.54 14.60
C ALA A 70 -4.77 -3.95 13.98
N TYR A 71 -4.29 -3.26 12.97
CA TYR A 71 -3.11 -3.62 12.17
C TYR A 71 -1.98 -2.59 12.26
N VAL A 72 -2.33 -1.33 12.47
CA VAL A 72 -1.41 -0.19 12.51
C VAL A 72 -1.35 0.35 13.92
N ASP A 73 -0.14 0.58 14.41
CA ASP A 73 0.13 1.31 15.63
C ASP A 73 0.91 2.58 15.30
N ALA A 74 0.22 3.71 15.23
CA ALA A 74 0.78 5.00 14.86
C ALA A 74 1.87 5.50 15.83
N LEU A 75 1.84 5.05 17.07
CA LEU A 75 2.86 5.35 18.11
C LEU A 75 3.85 4.20 18.30
N GLY A 76 3.63 3.06 17.66
CA GLY A 76 4.40 1.84 17.79
C GLY A 76 5.35 1.59 16.61
N LYS A 77 5.35 0.34 16.14
CA LYS A 77 6.26 -0.13 15.10
C LYS A 77 5.55 -0.83 13.94
N SER A 78 4.23 -1.00 14.04
CA SER A 78 3.45 -1.74 13.06
C SER A 78 2.86 -0.80 12.03
N VAL A 79 3.13 -1.10 10.77
CA VAL A 79 2.58 -0.40 9.60
C VAL A 79 1.93 -1.42 8.67
N LEU A 80 0.96 -0.96 7.89
CA LEU A 80 0.28 -1.78 6.89
C LEU A 80 0.92 -1.57 5.53
N ARG A 81 1.22 -2.66 4.82
CA ARG A 81 1.57 -2.60 3.40
C ARG A 81 0.40 -3.09 2.57
N ILE A 82 -0.06 -2.27 1.65
CA ILE A 82 -1.06 -2.61 0.65
C ILE A 82 -0.31 -3.02 -0.63
N HIS A 83 -0.52 -4.26 -1.07
CA HIS A 83 0.09 -4.82 -2.28
C HIS A 83 -0.80 -4.63 -3.49
N ASN A 84 -2.09 -4.92 -3.32
CA ASN A 84 -3.08 -4.92 -4.37
C ASN A 84 -4.38 -4.29 -3.89
N ILE A 85 -5.08 -3.61 -4.79
CA ILE A 85 -6.45 -3.18 -4.59
C ILE A 85 -7.26 -3.63 -5.80
N ALA A 86 -8.21 -4.53 -5.58
CA ALA A 86 -9.24 -4.84 -6.54
C ALA A 86 -10.41 -3.88 -6.32
N VAL A 87 -10.90 -3.28 -7.39
CA VAL A 87 -11.98 -2.29 -7.36
C VAL A 87 -13.15 -2.82 -8.18
N SER A 88 -14.35 -2.64 -7.67
CA SER A 88 -15.61 -2.92 -8.38
C SER A 88 -16.53 -1.71 -8.24
N ILE A 89 -17.11 -1.29 -9.34
CA ILE A 89 -18.10 -0.20 -9.42
C ILE A 89 -19.39 -0.82 -9.91
N THR A 90 -20.40 -0.85 -9.04
CA THR A 90 -21.66 -1.56 -9.25
C THR A 90 -22.83 -0.73 -8.74
N ASP A 91 -24.05 -1.21 -8.95
CA ASP A 91 -25.20 -0.78 -8.17
C ASP A 91 -25.16 -1.34 -6.73
N ALA A 92 -26.19 -1.12 -5.94
CA ALA A 92 -26.27 -1.59 -4.56
C ALA A 92 -26.38 -3.13 -4.45
N ASP A 93 -26.83 -3.80 -5.50
CA ASP A 93 -27.03 -5.26 -5.57
C ASP A 93 -25.82 -5.98 -6.19
N GLY A 94 -24.82 -5.25 -6.64
CA GLY A 94 -23.60 -5.80 -7.24
C GLY A 94 -23.69 -6.01 -8.76
N ALA A 95 -24.75 -5.50 -9.41
CA ALA A 95 -24.90 -5.52 -10.85
C ALA A 95 -24.25 -4.29 -11.53
N SER A 96 -24.18 -4.29 -12.86
CA SER A 96 -23.77 -3.11 -13.61
C SER A 96 -24.82 -2.00 -13.42
N PRO A 97 -24.41 -0.79 -13.02
CA PRO A 97 -25.37 0.30 -12.83
C PRO A 97 -25.97 0.73 -14.16
N ASP A 98 -27.30 0.90 -14.19
CA ASP A 98 -28.02 1.39 -15.35
C ASP A 98 -27.75 2.87 -15.59
N LEU A 99 -27.74 3.24 -16.86
CA LEU A 99 -27.70 4.62 -17.31
C LEU A 99 -29.12 5.12 -17.67
N LEU A 100 -29.33 6.42 -17.55
CA LEU A 100 -30.51 7.09 -18.08
C LEU A 100 -30.40 7.22 -19.60
N ALA A 101 -31.52 7.16 -20.30
CA ALA A 101 -31.60 7.37 -21.74
C ALA A 101 -30.91 8.67 -22.17
N ASP A 102 -30.11 8.61 -23.22
CA ASP A 102 -29.37 9.73 -23.78
C ASP A 102 -28.41 10.41 -22.76
N LYS A 103 -27.90 9.66 -21.76
CA LYS A 103 -26.95 10.16 -20.75
C LYS A 103 -25.73 9.27 -20.65
N ASP A 104 -24.59 9.93 -20.49
CA ASP A 104 -23.32 9.27 -20.13
C ASP A 104 -23.09 9.34 -18.61
N GLY A 105 -22.52 8.27 -18.08
CA GLY A 105 -22.15 8.17 -16.66
C GLY A 105 -20.65 8.25 -16.45
N ALA A 106 -20.25 8.92 -15.38
CA ALA A 106 -18.86 8.88 -14.89
C ALA A 106 -18.87 8.62 -13.39
N ALA A 107 -18.08 7.66 -12.94
CA ALA A 107 -17.88 7.36 -11.53
C ALA A 107 -16.40 7.43 -11.21
N GLN A 108 -16.04 8.09 -10.10
CA GLN A 108 -14.67 8.25 -9.65
C GLN A 108 -14.56 7.85 -8.21
N PHE A 109 -13.48 7.14 -7.85
CA PHE A 109 -13.17 6.81 -6.47
C PHE A 109 -11.77 7.23 -6.09
N GLN A 110 -11.57 7.42 -4.79
CA GLN A 110 -10.28 7.67 -4.20
C GLN A 110 -10.17 6.96 -2.85
N ILE A 111 -8.97 6.45 -2.55
CA ILE A 111 -8.60 5.98 -1.23
C ILE A 111 -7.52 6.92 -0.70
N SER A 112 -7.75 7.49 0.48
CA SER A 112 -6.85 8.46 1.08
C SER A 112 -6.55 8.16 2.55
N THR A 113 -5.42 8.64 3.04
CA THR A 113 -5.02 8.58 4.45
C THR A 113 -5.63 9.71 5.27
N GLN A 114 -6.28 10.67 4.61
CA GLN A 114 -6.94 11.81 5.24
C GLN A 114 -8.37 11.93 4.73
N SER A 115 -9.28 12.40 5.60
CA SER A 115 -10.62 12.78 5.18
C SER A 115 -10.55 13.93 4.18
N GLN A 116 -11.32 13.81 3.09
CA GLN A 116 -11.42 14.80 2.02
C GLN A 116 -12.86 15.30 1.92
N THR A 117 -13.03 16.49 1.37
CA THR A 117 -14.33 17.09 1.10
C THR A 117 -14.68 17.11 -0.40
N GLY A 118 -13.86 16.47 -1.23
CA GLY A 118 -13.99 16.39 -2.67
C GLY A 118 -12.83 15.64 -3.30
N LEU A 119 -12.87 15.45 -4.60
CA LEU A 119 -11.79 14.82 -5.37
C LEU A 119 -10.50 15.63 -5.25
N VAL A 120 -9.39 14.93 -5.01
CA VAL A 120 -8.05 15.52 -4.96
C VAL A 120 -7.19 15.03 -6.11
N LEU A 121 -6.21 15.82 -6.48
CA LEU A 121 -5.28 15.45 -7.55
C LEU A 121 -4.34 14.32 -7.11
N ALA A 122 -3.82 13.55 -8.07
CA ALA A 122 -2.85 12.48 -7.83
C ALA A 122 -1.56 12.93 -7.14
N THR A 123 -1.26 14.23 -7.13
CA THR A 123 -0.14 14.83 -6.40
C THR A 123 -0.39 15.03 -4.91
N ASN A 124 -1.61 14.77 -4.42
CA ASN A 124 -1.92 14.86 -3.00
C ASN A 124 -1.19 13.76 -2.23
N LYS A 125 -0.44 14.17 -1.19
CA LYS A 125 0.40 13.24 -0.38
C LYS A 125 -0.40 12.18 0.38
N GLY A 126 -1.66 12.44 0.69
CA GLY A 126 -2.56 11.52 1.37
C GLY A 126 -3.28 10.55 0.42
N LEU A 127 -3.12 10.68 -0.91
CA LEU A 127 -3.79 9.81 -1.86
C LEU A 127 -3.04 8.48 -2.00
N VAL A 128 -3.74 7.38 -1.74
CA VAL A 128 -3.22 6.00 -1.83
C VAL A 128 -3.58 5.37 -3.16
N ALA A 129 -4.81 5.56 -3.60
CA ALA A 129 -5.33 4.98 -4.84
C ALA A 129 -6.43 5.87 -5.42
N SER A 130 -6.57 5.84 -6.73
CA SER A 130 -7.66 6.51 -7.43
C SER A 130 -7.93 5.85 -8.77
N GLY A 131 -9.16 6.03 -9.26
CA GLY A 131 -9.55 5.58 -10.58
C GLY A 131 -10.89 6.14 -10.97
N MET A 132 -11.22 5.96 -12.25
CA MET A 132 -12.50 6.39 -12.82
C MET A 132 -13.01 5.37 -13.83
N VAL A 133 -14.33 5.36 -13.96
CA VAL A 133 -15.06 4.62 -14.99
C VAL A 133 -15.96 5.62 -15.71
N ASN A 134 -15.91 5.58 -17.03
CA ASN A 134 -16.84 6.29 -17.89
C ASN A 134 -17.71 5.26 -18.62
N ALA A 135 -18.99 5.46 -18.60
CA ALA A 135 -19.98 4.60 -19.21
C ALA A 135 -20.82 5.42 -20.18
N GLU A 136 -21.00 4.89 -21.39
CA GLU A 136 -21.70 5.55 -22.48
C GLU A 136 -23.01 4.79 -22.79
N GLU A 137 -24.13 5.48 -22.80
CA GLU A 137 -25.41 4.96 -23.24
C GLU A 137 -25.45 4.97 -24.78
N THR A 138 -25.86 3.86 -25.40
CA THR A 138 -25.85 3.72 -26.87
C THR A 138 -27.19 3.27 -27.46
N SER A 139 -28.17 3.01 -26.61
CA SER A 139 -29.47 2.46 -27.05
C SER A 139 -30.60 3.48 -27.19
N GLY A 140 -30.45 4.67 -26.62
CA GLY A 140 -31.47 5.68 -26.50
C GLY A 140 -32.59 5.33 -25.50
N ALA A 141 -32.32 4.37 -24.60
CA ALA A 141 -33.24 3.93 -23.55
C ALA A 141 -32.48 3.68 -22.26
N ASP A 142 -33.19 3.79 -21.11
CA ASP A 142 -32.60 3.40 -19.82
C ASP A 142 -32.07 1.96 -19.87
N GLY A 143 -30.86 1.72 -19.34
CA GLY A 143 -30.29 0.39 -19.29
C GLY A 143 -28.76 0.37 -19.08
N VAL A 144 -28.19 -0.79 -19.23
CA VAL A 144 -26.74 -0.99 -19.09
C VAL A 144 -25.95 -0.24 -20.16
N ALA A 145 -24.75 0.20 -19.82
CA ALA A 145 -23.87 0.90 -20.73
C ALA A 145 -23.51 0.05 -21.96
N GLY A 146 -23.56 0.66 -23.15
CA GLY A 146 -23.07 0.05 -24.39
C GLY A 146 -21.56 0.02 -24.49
N ASN A 147 -20.89 1.05 -23.94
CA ASN A 147 -19.43 1.14 -23.82
C ASN A 147 -19.04 1.52 -22.41
N VAL A 148 -17.95 0.91 -21.92
CA VAL A 148 -17.33 1.25 -20.64
C VAL A 148 -15.84 1.46 -20.84
N SER A 149 -15.32 2.55 -20.29
CA SER A 149 -13.89 2.86 -20.26
C SER A 149 -13.44 3.03 -18.83
N GLU A 150 -12.40 2.31 -18.45
CA GLU A 150 -11.82 2.34 -17.11
C GLU A 150 -10.42 2.94 -17.14
N SER A 151 -10.08 3.74 -16.13
CA SER A 151 -8.74 4.27 -15.91
C SER A 151 -8.38 4.11 -14.44
N TYR A 152 -7.45 3.20 -14.17
CA TYR A 152 -6.93 2.91 -12.83
C TYR A 152 -5.42 3.18 -12.78
N ASP A 153 -5.04 4.44 -13.01
CA ASP A 153 -3.65 4.85 -13.22
C ASP A 153 -2.87 5.03 -11.91
N ASN A 154 -3.53 4.98 -10.77
CA ASN A 154 -2.90 5.15 -9.47
C ASN A 154 -3.39 4.09 -8.47
N LEU A 155 -2.82 2.90 -8.56
CA LEU A 155 -3.08 1.79 -7.64
C LEU A 155 -1.77 1.26 -7.06
N PRO A 156 -1.75 0.74 -5.81
CA PRO A 156 -0.55 0.20 -5.17
C PRO A 156 0.19 -0.86 -5.97
N GLN A 157 -0.52 -1.73 -6.71
CA GLN A 157 0.08 -2.78 -7.55
C GLN A 157 0.90 -2.27 -8.73
N LEU A 158 0.77 -1.01 -9.09
CA LEU A 158 1.60 -0.38 -10.13
C LEU A 158 3.02 -0.06 -9.62
N TRP A 159 3.24 -0.13 -8.31
CA TRP A 159 4.50 0.16 -7.65
C TRP A 159 5.18 -1.14 -7.19
N THR A 160 6.48 -1.26 -7.37
CA THR A 160 7.26 -2.47 -7.03
C THR A 160 7.05 -2.94 -5.58
N ASN A 161 6.86 -2.02 -4.64
CA ASN A 161 6.73 -2.33 -3.22
C ASN A 161 5.33 -2.04 -2.65
N GLY A 162 4.32 -1.79 -3.51
CA GLY A 162 3.01 -1.38 -3.05
C GLY A 162 3.03 -0.04 -2.31
N TYR A 163 2.08 0.15 -1.38
CA TYR A 163 1.95 1.39 -0.60
C TYR A 163 1.98 1.09 0.90
N LEU A 164 2.78 1.85 1.67
CA LEU A 164 2.85 1.74 3.13
C LEU A 164 1.90 2.74 3.78
N VAL A 165 1.14 2.27 4.78
CA VAL A 165 0.20 3.06 5.58
C VAL A 165 0.61 2.99 7.04
N ALA A 166 0.77 4.16 7.67
CA ALA A 166 1.11 4.30 9.09
C ALA A 166 0.04 5.09 9.89
N VAL A 167 -1.12 5.30 9.30
CA VAL A 167 -2.28 5.91 9.96
C VAL A 167 -3.32 4.85 10.32
N GLU A 168 -4.04 5.05 11.41
CA GLU A 168 -5.02 4.08 11.93
C GLU A 168 -6.36 4.12 11.17
N THR A 169 -6.57 5.12 10.32
CA THR A 169 -7.80 5.26 9.53
C THR A 169 -7.48 5.69 8.12
N MET A 170 -8.08 5.02 7.15
CA MET A 170 -8.14 5.45 5.77
C MET A 170 -9.58 5.72 5.36
N TYR A 171 -9.76 6.31 4.20
CA TYR A 171 -11.05 6.74 3.69
C TYR A 171 -11.22 6.27 2.26
N LEU A 172 -12.29 5.50 2.03
CA LEU A 172 -12.80 5.23 0.68
C LEU A 172 -13.84 6.28 0.36
N SER A 173 -13.70 6.95 -0.74
CA SER A 173 -14.53 8.07 -1.12
C SER A 173 -14.74 8.10 -2.63
N GLY A 174 -15.75 8.83 -3.06
CA GLY A 174 -16.01 8.96 -4.49
C GLY A 174 -17.21 9.85 -4.81
N GLN A 175 -17.46 9.92 -6.09
CA GLN A 175 -18.51 10.73 -6.67
C GLN A 175 -18.96 10.11 -7.99
N ALA A 176 -20.28 10.07 -8.24
CA ALA A 176 -20.87 9.67 -9.51
C ALA A 176 -21.56 10.85 -10.19
N SER A 177 -21.59 10.83 -11.52
CA SER A 177 -22.32 11.82 -12.33
C SER A 177 -23.83 11.55 -12.36
N THR A 178 -24.56 12.52 -12.89
CA THR A 178 -26.03 12.46 -13.01
C THR A 178 -26.54 11.52 -14.11
N GLY A 179 -25.65 10.83 -14.83
CA GLY A 179 -26.04 9.93 -15.92
C GLY A 179 -26.52 8.56 -15.45
N PHE A 180 -26.20 8.17 -14.20
CA PHE A 180 -26.68 6.92 -13.65
C PHE A 180 -28.12 7.01 -13.17
N LYS A 181 -28.89 5.96 -13.41
CA LYS A 181 -30.29 5.84 -13.00
C LYS A 181 -30.43 5.56 -11.50
N GLU A 182 -29.48 4.85 -10.95
CA GLU A 182 -29.48 4.35 -9.58
C GLU A 182 -28.18 4.70 -8.84
N ALA A 183 -28.15 4.46 -7.55
CA ALA A 183 -26.97 4.70 -6.74
C ALA A 183 -25.81 3.80 -7.17
N VAL A 184 -24.64 4.38 -7.33
CA VAL A 184 -23.40 3.69 -7.67
C VAL A 184 -22.60 3.41 -6.40
N THR A 185 -22.20 2.18 -6.23
CA THR A 185 -21.41 1.72 -5.11
C THR A 185 -20.01 1.32 -5.58
N VAL A 186 -18.98 1.86 -4.93
CA VAL A 186 -17.61 1.41 -5.09
C VAL A 186 -17.28 0.40 -3.99
N SER A 187 -16.82 -0.77 -4.37
CA SER A 187 -16.31 -1.79 -3.45
C SER A 187 -14.83 -2.05 -3.70
N VAL A 188 -14.05 -2.18 -2.64
CA VAL A 188 -12.62 -2.44 -2.72
C VAL A 188 -12.23 -3.63 -1.87
N VAL A 189 -11.30 -4.43 -2.39
CA VAL A 189 -10.64 -5.52 -1.68
C VAL A 189 -9.14 -5.27 -1.73
N MET A 190 -8.54 -5.02 -0.57
CA MET A 190 -7.12 -4.70 -0.44
C MET A 190 -6.37 -5.92 0.09
N GLU A 191 -5.36 -6.37 -0.65
CA GLU A 191 -4.40 -7.38 -0.17
C GLU A 191 -3.31 -6.68 0.64
N CYS A 192 -3.17 -7.08 1.90
CA CYS A 192 -2.33 -6.39 2.86
C CYS A 192 -1.41 -7.33 3.62
N THR A 193 -0.28 -6.81 4.09
CA THR A 193 0.59 -7.43 5.11
C THR A 193 0.92 -6.42 6.20
N VAL A 194 1.12 -6.90 7.44
CA VAL A 194 1.65 -6.06 8.52
C VAL A 194 3.16 -6.15 8.51
N GLU A 195 3.84 -5.01 8.59
CA GLU A 195 5.28 -4.90 8.65
C GLU A 195 5.71 -4.15 9.92
N SER A 196 6.90 -4.47 10.42
CA SER A 196 7.50 -3.77 11.54
C SER A 196 8.56 -2.80 11.06
N MET A 197 8.51 -1.57 11.54
CA MET A 197 9.51 -0.52 11.31
C MET A 197 10.14 -0.08 12.62
N THR A 198 11.22 0.73 12.55
CA THR A 198 11.66 1.47 13.73
C THR A 198 10.60 2.50 14.11
N LYS A 199 10.48 2.79 15.40
CA LYS A 199 9.48 3.76 15.88
C LYS A 199 9.61 5.12 15.18
N ASP A 200 10.83 5.60 15.01
CA ASP A 200 11.10 6.89 14.36
C ASP A 200 10.67 6.90 12.88
N ALA A 201 10.90 5.78 12.17
CA ALA A 201 10.48 5.66 10.77
C ALA A 201 8.96 5.55 10.62
N ALA A 202 8.29 4.79 11.49
CA ALA A 202 6.82 4.69 11.48
C ALA A 202 6.17 6.05 11.80
N MET A 203 6.70 6.78 12.78
CA MET A 203 6.22 8.10 13.13
C MET A 203 6.46 9.14 12.02
N ALA A 204 7.63 9.13 11.37
CA ALA A 204 7.91 9.99 10.23
C ALA A 204 6.97 9.70 9.05
N LEU A 205 6.67 8.43 8.77
CA LEU A 205 5.72 8.02 7.74
C LEU A 205 4.31 8.51 8.09
N ALA A 206 3.84 8.28 9.32
CA ALA A 206 2.53 8.75 9.77
C ALA A 206 2.36 10.27 9.62
N LEU A 207 3.38 11.05 10.01
CA LEU A 207 3.37 12.52 9.85
C LEU A 207 3.37 12.96 8.38
N SER A 208 3.97 12.18 7.49
CA SER A 208 3.96 12.50 6.06
C SER A 208 2.61 12.24 5.39
N GLN A 209 1.76 11.43 6.02
CA GLN A 209 0.44 11.03 5.52
C GLN A 209 -0.72 11.83 6.16
N GLN A 210 -0.39 12.81 7.03
CA GLN A 210 -1.34 13.74 7.66
C GLN A 210 -1.36 15.11 6.99
#